data_32da94eac3791040a0902da1bbb08077
#
_entry.id   32da94eac3791040a0902da1bbb08077
#
_cell.length_a   1.000
_cell.length_b   1.000
_cell.length_c   1.000
_cell.angle_alpha   90.00
_cell.angle_beta   90.00
_cell.angle_gamma   90.00
#
_symmetry.space_group_name_H-M   'P 1'
#
loop_
_entity.id
_entity.type
_entity.pdbx_description
1 polymer ?
#
loop_
_entity_poly.entity_id
_entity_poly.type
_entity_poly.pdbx_seq_one_letter_code
_entity_poly.pdbx_strand_id
1 'polypeptide(L)'
;MTTPRSVGLLTRAPSSLGVMLGALLLEESFRPSLLPRTLITQIAVSSLAVVTGYAVGTAVGALGRLLVRRLTGSATPSRGIQMIGRTGAVIAVAAAFASAPGLLQLQAEQRAALGLPVMVPNTGLVLVGAAAGGVLMVLLGRGLRTAARRLGRPLIVRRQWSPRRAAVAGGLVEAVICLAIIAGALALLRPVFASRDRRIAAERPPMSVLRSGGPESGVDWVSLGVQGRRFVTGGPSARDIGHVRGSAVRQEPIRVYVGLLSAPTPAARAELAVRELERTGAFRRSAIVVATPAGTGFVNPLAIDPVEVMFGGDVASVSMQYSVLPSFLSFALDGSASADAGRHLLDAVLSRTSSMAAVDRPAVYVYGESLGAYGSQAAFAGRGVAGLQRVSG
;
A
#
# COMPACT_ATOMS: atom_id res chain seq x y z
N MET A 1 -41.93 26.09 -25.52
CA MET A 1 -41.63 25.40 -24.26
C MET A 1 -41.00 24.03 -24.59
N THR A 2 -39.69 23.94 -24.65
CA THR A 2 -38.96 22.69 -24.91
C THR A 2 -38.35 22.21 -23.62
N THR A 3 -38.86 21.10 -23.12
CA THR A 3 -38.32 20.39 -21.93
C THR A 3 -36.85 20.10 -22.06
N PRO A 4 -36.01 20.38 -21.08
CA PRO A 4 -34.57 20.13 -21.17
C PRO A 4 -34.31 18.65 -21.06
N ARG A 5 -33.68 18.06 -22.09
CA ARG A 5 -33.14 16.71 -22.14
C ARG A 5 -32.07 16.46 -21.04
N SER A 6 -32.48 16.22 -19.81
CA SER A 6 -31.58 15.89 -18.68
C SER A 6 -31.31 14.40 -18.51
N VAL A 7 -31.96 13.53 -19.29
CA VAL A 7 -31.83 12.08 -19.22
C VAL A 7 -30.58 11.52 -19.97
N GLY A 8 -29.95 12.34 -20.80
CA GLY A 8 -28.97 11.89 -21.80
C GLY A 8 -27.56 11.50 -21.33
N LEU A 9 -27.15 11.72 -20.07
CA LEU A 9 -25.76 11.43 -19.64
C LEU A 9 -25.57 10.02 -19.10
N LEU A 10 -26.58 9.48 -18.44
CA LEU A 10 -26.56 8.10 -17.94
C LEU A 10 -26.78 7.08 -19.06
N THR A 11 -27.53 7.49 -20.11
CA THR A 11 -27.89 6.65 -21.28
C THR A 11 -26.93 6.75 -22.46
N ARG A 12 -25.87 7.55 -22.37
CA ARG A 12 -24.86 7.62 -23.45
C ARG A 12 -24.14 6.29 -23.61
N ALA A 13 -24.05 5.81 -24.88
CA ALA A 13 -23.26 4.64 -25.22
C ALA A 13 -21.82 4.78 -24.69
N PRO A 14 -21.23 3.68 -24.20
CA PRO A 14 -19.85 3.68 -23.70
C PRO A 14 -18.85 4.04 -24.82
N SER A 15 -17.76 4.68 -24.45
CA SER A 15 -16.65 4.95 -25.37
C SER A 15 -15.99 3.64 -25.80
N SER A 16 -15.93 3.34 -27.09
CA SER A 16 -15.27 2.11 -27.58
C SER A 16 -13.82 2.02 -27.14
N LEU A 17 -13.05 3.12 -27.24
CA LEU A 17 -11.66 3.17 -26.78
C LEU A 17 -11.58 3.04 -25.26
N GLY A 18 -12.56 3.58 -24.51
CA GLY A 18 -12.67 3.39 -23.08
C GLY A 18 -12.89 1.92 -22.72
N VAL A 19 -13.81 1.23 -23.41
CA VAL A 19 -14.07 -0.20 -23.18
C VAL A 19 -12.84 -1.04 -23.52
N MET A 20 -12.17 -0.73 -24.63
CA MET A 20 -10.95 -1.44 -25.06
C MET A 20 -9.83 -1.33 -24.04
N LEU A 21 -9.48 -0.13 -23.60
CA LEU A 21 -8.45 0.05 -22.56
C LEU A 21 -8.90 -0.49 -21.19
N GLY A 22 -10.18 -0.43 -20.88
CA GLY A 22 -10.72 -1.06 -19.68
C GLY A 22 -10.55 -2.58 -19.69
N ALA A 23 -10.79 -3.22 -20.83
CA ALA A 23 -10.58 -4.66 -21.00
C ALA A 23 -9.10 -5.06 -20.95
N LEU A 24 -8.21 -4.27 -21.56
CA LEU A 24 -6.77 -4.50 -21.49
C LEU A 24 -6.26 -4.40 -20.04
N LEU A 25 -6.65 -3.37 -19.30
CA LEU A 25 -6.24 -3.25 -17.90
C LEU A 25 -6.90 -4.30 -16.99
N LEU A 26 -8.11 -4.79 -17.34
CA LEU A 26 -8.71 -5.95 -16.69
C LEU A 26 -7.82 -7.18 -16.84
N GLU A 27 -7.37 -7.48 -18.05
CA GLU A 27 -6.47 -8.59 -18.33
C GLU A 27 -5.15 -8.45 -17.56
N GLU A 28 -4.52 -7.27 -17.57
CA GLU A 28 -3.31 -6.99 -16.78
C GLU A 28 -3.54 -7.20 -15.27
N SER A 29 -4.75 -6.93 -14.77
CA SER A 29 -5.08 -7.16 -13.37
C SER A 29 -5.07 -8.64 -12.96
N PHE A 30 -5.13 -9.57 -13.90
CA PHE A 30 -5.06 -11.01 -13.64
C PHE A 30 -3.64 -11.56 -13.63
N ARG A 31 -2.66 -10.80 -14.08
CA ARG A 31 -1.27 -11.27 -14.08
C ARG A 31 -0.76 -11.54 -12.68
N PRO A 32 0.11 -12.55 -12.50
CA PRO A 32 0.75 -12.85 -11.24
C PRO A 32 1.45 -11.61 -10.65
N SER A 33 1.30 -11.44 -9.35
CA SER A 33 1.96 -10.37 -8.61
C SER A 33 2.59 -10.94 -7.34
N LEU A 34 3.60 -10.26 -6.78
CA LEU A 34 4.27 -10.67 -5.56
C LEU A 34 3.35 -10.73 -4.32
N LEU A 35 2.19 -10.05 -4.41
CA LEU A 35 1.19 -10.07 -3.32
C LEU A 35 0.08 -11.07 -3.66
N PRO A 36 -0.09 -12.14 -2.87
CA PRO A 36 -1.19 -13.09 -3.05
C PRO A 36 -2.53 -12.38 -2.81
N ARG A 37 -3.44 -12.48 -3.77
CA ARG A 37 -4.73 -11.81 -3.72
C ARG A 37 -5.84 -12.78 -3.29
N THR A 38 -6.71 -12.33 -2.38
CA THR A 38 -7.96 -13.02 -2.08
C THR A 38 -9.00 -12.70 -3.18
N LEU A 39 -10.11 -13.44 -3.21
CA LEU A 39 -11.22 -13.18 -4.16
C LEU A 39 -11.67 -11.71 -4.10
N ILE A 40 -11.87 -11.17 -2.91
CA ILE A 40 -12.35 -9.78 -2.72
C ILE A 40 -11.30 -8.78 -3.21
N THR A 41 -10.03 -8.98 -2.89
CA THR A 41 -8.96 -8.10 -3.35
C THR A 41 -8.76 -8.18 -4.85
N GLN A 42 -8.91 -9.36 -5.46
CA GLN A 42 -8.85 -9.52 -6.92
C GLN A 42 -10.00 -8.76 -7.59
N ILE A 43 -11.25 -8.93 -7.11
CA ILE A 43 -12.40 -8.18 -7.64
C ILE A 43 -12.18 -6.67 -7.54
N ALA A 44 -11.72 -6.17 -6.39
CA ALA A 44 -11.47 -4.75 -6.18
C ALA A 44 -10.40 -4.18 -7.13
N VAL A 45 -9.27 -4.87 -7.26
CA VAL A 45 -8.18 -4.49 -8.18
C VAL A 45 -8.65 -4.51 -9.63
N SER A 46 -9.37 -5.56 -10.04
CA SER A 46 -9.91 -5.70 -11.39
C SER A 46 -10.96 -4.63 -11.71
N SER A 47 -11.84 -4.30 -10.77
CA SER A 47 -12.83 -3.21 -10.91
C SER A 47 -12.12 -1.87 -11.10
N LEU A 48 -11.10 -1.58 -10.30
CA LEU A 48 -10.32 -0.34 -10.40
C LEU A 48 -9.56 -0.27 -11.73
N ALA A 49 -8.99 -1.37 -12.19
CA ALA A 49 -8.30 -1.49 -13.48
C ALA A 49 -9.25 -1.16 -14.65
N VAL A 50 -10.46 -1.75 -14.66
CA VAL A 50 -11.50 -1.46 -15.65
C VAL A 50 -11.85 0.02 -15.67
N VAL A 51 -12.08 0.63 -14.52
CA VAL A 51 -12.48 2.06 -14.43
C VAL A 51 -11.34 2.97 -14.90
N THR A 52 -10.11 2.67 -14.47
CA THR A 52 -8.93 3.44 -14.89
C THR A 52 -8.73 3.39 -16.40
N GLY A 53 -8.76 2.19 -16.99
CA GLY A 53 -8.66 2.01 -18.43
C GLY A 53 -9.80 2.71 -19.18
N TYR A 54 -11.02 2.58 -18.68
CA TYR A 54 -12.17 3.26 -19.27
C TYR A 54 -12.03 4.79 -19.22
N ALA A 55 -11.59 5.36 -18.11
CA ALA A 55 -11.39 6.80 -17.95
C ALA A 55 -10.29 7.30 -18.89
N VAL A 56 -9.12 6.64 -18.91
CA VAL A 56 -8.00 6.98 -19.79
C VAL A 56 -8.42 6.89 -21.26
N GLY A 57 -9.02 5.77 -21.67
CA GLY A 57 -9.45 5.58 -23.06
C GLY A 57 -10.53 6.57 -23.49
N THR A 58 -11.41 6.95 -22.59
CA THR A 58 -12.42 8.00 -22.86
C THR A 58 -11.76 9.37 -23.03
N ALA A 59 -10.77 9.70 -22.21
CA ALA A 59 -10.02 10.95 -22.29
C ALA A 59 -9.18 11.03 -23.59
N VAL A 60 -8.45 9.96 -23.92
CA VAL A 60 -7.68 9.86 -25.16
C VAL A 60 -8.58 9.97 -26.40
N GLY A 61 -9.73 9.27 -26.39
CA GLY A 61 -10.70 9.37 -27.45
C GLY A 61 -11.31 10.77 -27.59
N ALA A 62 -11.51 11.48 -26.49
CA ALA A 62 -11.99 12.86 -26.51
C ALA A 62 -10.94 13.81 -27.09
N LEU A 63 -9.67 13.64 -26.69
CA LEU A 63 -8.55 14.43 -27.21
C LEU A 63 -8.35 14.18 -28.69
N GLY A 64 -8.38 12.91 -29.14
CA GLY A 64 -8.29 12.54 -30.55
C GLY A 64 -9.39 13.20 -31.40
N ARG A 65 -10.63 13.16 -30.95
CA ARG A 65 -11.73 13.86 -31.62
C ARG A 65 -11.53 15.38 -31.70
N LEU A 66 -10.98 15.98 -30.63
CA LEU A 66 -10.67 17.41 -30.62
C LEU A 66 -9.59 17.77 -31.65
N LEU A 67 -8.53 16.97 -31.74
CA LEU A 67 -7.45 17.16 -32.72
C LEU A 67 -7.97 17.00 -34.15
N VAL A 68 -8.69 15.90 -34.44
CA VAL A 68 -9.29 15.68 -35.76
C VAL A 68 -10.18 16.84 -36.15
N ARG A 69 -11.05 17.31 -35.24
CA ARG A 69 -11.91 18.46 -35.49
C ARG A 69 -11.13 19.73 -35.80
N ARG A 70 -9.99 19.96 -35.14
CA ARG A 70 -9.14 21.13 -35.43
C ARG A 70 -8.44 21.03 -36.79
N LEU A 71 -8.03 19.83 -37.20
CA LEU A 71 -7.28 19.61 -38.44
C LEU A 71 -8.18 19.50 -39.67
N THR A 72 -9.34 18.87 -39.54
CA THR A 72 -10.20 18.52 -40.70
C THR A 72 -11.51 19.29 -40.75
N GLY A 73 -11.81 20.09 -39.74
CA GLY A 73 -13.11 20.76 -39.60
C GLY A 73 -14.30 19.81 -39.31
N SER A 74 -14.11 18.50 -39.38
CA SER A 74 -15.14 17.48 -39.22
C SER A 74 -15.34 17.12 -37.75
N ALA A 75 -16.60 17.12 -37.29
CA ALA A 75 -16.91 16.87 -35.86
C ALA A 75 -17.25 15.43 -35.53
N THR A 76 -17.55 14.58 -36.51
CA THR A 76 -18.02 13.20 -36.31
C THR A 76 -17.14 12.19 -37.03
N PRO A 77 -16.68 11.14 -36.36
CA PRO A 77 -15.96 10.05 -37.03
C PRO A 77 -16.89 9.33 -38.01
N SER A 78 -16.33 8.86 -39.13
CA SER A 78 -17.07 8.09 -40.13
C SER A 78 -17.68 6.82 -39.49
N ARG A 79 -18.73 6.28 -40.12
CA ARG A 79 -19.35 5.02 -39.67
C ARG A 79 -18.33 3.87 -39.63
N GLY A 80 -17.39 3.80 -40.53
CA GLY A 80 -16.32 2.81 -40.55
C GLY A 80 -15.42 2.90 -39.31
N ILE A 81 -14.97 4.08 -38.93
CA ILE A 81 -14.16 4.29 -37.69
C ILE A 81 -14.93 3.88 -36.45
N GLN A 82 -16.23 4.18 -36.41
CA GLN A 82 -17.06 3.75 -35.26
C GLN A 82 -17.23 2.24 -35.20
N MET A 83 -17.41 1.57 -36.36
CA MET A 83 -17.46 0.11 -36.43
C MET A 83 -16.14 -0.53 -35.98
N ILE A 84 -15.01 -0.09 -36.52
CA ILE A 84 -13.68 -0.56 -36.13
C ILE A 84 -13.50 -0.42 -34.61
N GLY A 85 -13.83 0.71 -34.04
CA GLY A 85 -13.74 0.93 -32.59
C GLY A 85 -14.62 0.00 -31.77
N ARG A 86 -15.86 -0.27 -32.23
CA ARG A 86 -16.77 -1.22 -31.53
C ARG A 86 -16.28 -2.65 -31.66
N THR A 87 -15.85 -3.08 -32.84
CA THR A 87 -15.29 -4.43 -33.06
C THR A 87 -14.04 -4.63 -32.21
N GLY A 88 -13.12 -3.65 -32.19
CA GLY A 88 -11.93 -3.70 -31.34
C GLY A 88 -12.28 -3.81 -29.84
N ALA A 89 -13.30 -3.09 -29.40
CA ALA A 89 -13.76 -3.18 -28.01
C ALA A 89 -14.34 -4.57 -27.67
N VAL A 90 -15.12 -5.16 -28.58
CA VAL A 90 -15.65 -6.52 -28.40
C VAL A 90 -14.53 -7.56 -28.36
N ILE A 91 -13.57 -7.45 -29.28
CA ILE A 91 -12.40 -8.36 -29.31
C ILE A 91 -11.60 -8.23 -28.01
N ALA A 92 -11.31 -7.02 -27.53
CA ALA A 92 -10.55 -6.81 -26.30
C ALA A 92 -11.28 -7.40 -25.07
N VAL A 93 -12.61 -7.23 -25.00
CA VAL A 93 -13.40 -7.85 -23.93
C VAL A 93 -13.35 -9.37 -24.03
N ALA A 94 -13.56 -9.93 -25.21
CA ALA A 94 -13.50 -11.38 -25.42
C ALA A 94 -12.12 -11.97 -25.07
N ALA A 95 -11.04 -11.28 -25.46
CA ALA A 95 -9.67 -11.67 -25.12
C ALA A 95 -9.44 -11.67 -23.60
N ALA A 96 -9.85 -10.62 -22.91
CA ALA A 96 -9.70 -10.52 -21.45
C ALA A 96 -10.49 -11.63 -20.71
N PHE A 97 -11.66 -12.01 -21.23
CA PHE A 97 -12.45 -13.11 -20.66
C PHE A 97 -11.82 -14.48 -20.95
N ALA A 98 -11.28 -14.67 -22.16
CA ALA A 98 -10.66 -15.93 -22.57
C ALA A 98 -9.31 -16.17 -21.84
N SER A 99 -8.52 -15.12 -21.58
CA SER A 99 -7.23 -15.22 -20.90
C SER A 99 -7.36 -15.37 -19.38
N ALA A 100 -8.47 -14.92 -18.78
CA ALA A 100 -8.65 -14.87 -17.34
C ALA A 100 -8.43 -16.21 -16.60
N PRO A 101 -8.94 -17.37 -17.06
CA PRO A 101 -8.73 -18.65 -16.35
C PRO A 101 -7.25 -19.00 -16.27
N GLY A 102 -6.51 -18.89 -17.40
CA GLY A 102 -5.08 -19.23 -17.45
C GLY A 102 -4.23 -18.30 -16.56
N LEU A 103 -4.52 -16.99 -16.59
CA LEU A 103 -3.80 -16.03 -15.77
C LEU A 103 -4.07 -16.20 -14.27
N LEU A 104 -5.30 -16.53 -13.87
CA LEU A 104 -5.64 -16.83 -12.49
C LEU A 104 -5.04 -18.16 -12.02
N GLN A 105 -4.89 -19.13 -12.91
CA GLN A 105 -4.17 -20.37 -12.62
C GLN A 105 -2.68 -20.13 -12.39
N LEU A 106 -2.03 -19.31 -13.22
CA LEU A 106 -0.64 -18.89 -13.00
C LEU A 106 -0.43 -18.22 -11.63
N GLN A 107 -1.40 -17.43 -11.14
CA GLN A 107 -1.34 -16.90 -9.78
C GLN A 107 -1.39 -18.03 -8.71
N ALA A 108 -2.19 -19.07 -8.93
CA ALA A 108 -2.29 -20.20 -8.02
C ALA A 108 -0.97 -21.03 -8.01
N GLU A 109 -0.38 -21.25 -9.17
CA GLU A 109 0.92 -21.93 -9.32
C GLU A 109 2.05 -21.15 -8.64
N GLN A 110 2.07 -19.82 -8.79
CA GLN A 110 3.01 -18.96 -8.09
C GLN A 110 2.86 -19.07 -6.57
N ARG A 111 1.63 -19.13 -6.05
CA ARG A 111 1.37 -19.34 -4.62
C ARG A 111 1.89 -20.69 -4.15
N ALA A 112 1.65 -21.75 -4.92
CA ALA A 112 2.16 -23.08 -4.62
C ALA A 112 3.71 -23.10 -4.55
N ALA A 113 4.37 -22.46 -5.53
CA ALA A 113 5.82 -22.35 -5.57
C ALA A 113 6.42 -21.61 -4.35
N LEU A 114 5.65 -20.68 -3.76
CA LEU A 114 6.02 -19.94 -2.55
C LEU A 114 5.61 -20.65 -1.24
N GLY A 115 5.08 -21.87 -1.31
CA GLY A 115 4.58 -22.59 -0.13
C GLY A 115 3.35 -21.98 0.54
N LEU A 116 2.65 -21.07 -0.16
CA LEU A 116 1.44 -20.42 0.35
C LEU A 116 0.20 -21.29 0.08
N PRO A 117 -0.87 -21.17 0.88
CA PRO A 117 -2.12 -21.89 0.62
C PRO A 117 -2.63 -21.62 -0.79
N VAL A 118 -2.82 -22.68 -1.57
CA VAL A 118 -3.31 -22.58 -2.94
C VAL A 118 -4.79 -22.16 -2.88
N MET A 119 -5.10 -21.00 -3.42
CA MET A 119 -6.46 -20.50 -3.58
C MET A 119 -6.64 -20.14 -5.05
N VAL A 120 -7.41 -20.93 -5.78
CA VAL A 120 -7.85 -20.59 -7.13
C VAL A 120 -9.15 -19.78 -6.99
N PRO A 121 -9.15 -18.48 -7.25
CA PRO A 121 -10.37 -17.70 -7.21
C PRO A 121 -11.32 -18.22 -8.28
N ASN A 122 -12.61 -18.34 -7.97
CA ASN A 122 -13.61 -18.67 -8.99
C ASN A 122 -13.62 -17.59 -10.07
N THR A 123 -13.16 -17.94 -11.27
CA THR A 123 -13.00 -17.02 -12.40
C THR A 123 -14.30 -16.30 -12.75
N GLY A 124 -15.43 -17.01 -12.71
CA GLY A 124 -16.74 -16.43 -12.97
C GLY A 124 -17.10 -15.34 -11.97
N LEU A 125 -16.88 -15.58 -10.68
CA LEU A 125 -17.11 -14.59 -9.62
C LEU A 125 -16.18 -13.38 -9.76
N VAL A 126 -14.91 -13.59 -10.13
CA VAL A 126 -13.97 -12.50 -10.37
C VAL A 126 -14.43 -11.63 -11.54
N LEU A 127 -14.79 -12.23 -12.67
CA LEU A 127 -15.22 -11.52 -13.87
C LEU A 127 -16.53 -10.77 -13.65
N VAL A 128 -17.53 -11.42 -13.06
CA VAL A 128 -18.83 -10.78 -12.73
C VAL A 128 -18.63 -9.68 -11.70
N GLY A 129 -17.86 -9.93 -10.65
CA GLY A 129 -17.56 -8.93 -9.62
C GLY A 129 -16.80 -7.72 -10.18
N ALA A 130 -15.80 -7.95 -11.03
CA ALA A 130 -15.03 -6.89 -11.69
C ALA A 130 -15.89 -6.06 -12.65
N ALA A 131 -16.74 -6.72 -13.43
CA ALA A 131 -17.68 -6.04 -14.34
C ALA A 131 -18.71 -5.22 -13.56
N ALA A 132 -19.35 -5.80 -12.54
CA ALA A 132 -20.32 -5.12 -11.70
C ALA A 132 -19.69 -3.92 -10.96
N GLY A 133 -18.53 -4.11 -10.33
CA GLY A 133 -17.80 -3.05 -9.64
C GLY A 133 -17.36 -1.95 -10.60
N GLY A 134 -16.85 -2.30 -11.77
CA GLY A 134 -16.47 -1.36 -12.82
C GLY A 134 -17.65 -0.54 -13.33
N VAL A 135 -18.77 -1.20 -13.64
CA VAL A 135 -20.02 -0.52 -14.07
C VAL A 135 -20.52 0.41 -12.98
N LEU A 136 -20.58 -0.06 -11.73
CA LEU A 136 -21.02 0.77 -10.59
C LEU A 136 -20.16 2.02 -10.45
N MET A 137 -18.83 1.90 -10.49
CA MET A 137 -17.93 3.04 -10.39
C MET A 137 -18.09 4.01 -11.57
N VAL A 138 -18.28 3.53 -12.80
CA VAL A 138 -18.54 4.37 -13.97
C VAL A 138 -19.87 5.10 -13.82
N LEU A 139 -20.91 4.43 -13.34
CA LEU A 139 -22.24 5.07 -13.10
C LEU A 139 -22.16 6.12 -11.98
N LEU A 140 -21.43 5.83 -10.90
CA LEU A 140 -21.17 6.81 -9.83
C LEU A 140 -20.43 8.04 -10.36
N GLY A 141 -19.38 7.85 -11.16
CA GLY A 141 -18.64 8.95 -11.79
C GLY A 141 -19.52 9.77 -12.74
N ARG A 142 -20.40 9.13 -13.53
CA ARG A 142 -21.37 9.83 -14.39
C ARG A 142 -22.43 10.59 -13.58
N GLY A 143 -22.91 9.99 -12.50
CA GLY A 143 -23.84 10.62 -11.56
C GLY A 143 -23.24 11.86 -10.92
N LEU A 144 -22.01 11.73 -10.41
CA LEU A 144 -21.26 12.81 -9.80
C LEU A 144 -21.02 13.97 -10.78
N ARG A 145 -20.59 13.65 -12.00
CA ARG A 145 -20.43 14.64 -13.08
C ARG A 145 -21.75 15.35 -13.41
N THR A 146 -22.86 14.63 -13.38
CA THR A 146 -24.18 15.20 -13.62
C THR A 146 -24.59 16.14 -12.49
N ALA A 147 -24.35 15.73 -11.24
CA ALA A 147 -24.60 16.55 -10.06
C ALA A 147 -23.74 17.83 -10.06
N ALA A 148 -22.43 17.70 -10.30
CA ALA A 148 -21.52 18.84 -10.40
C ALA A 148 -21.94 19.84 -11.47
N ARG A 149 -22.38 19.36 -12.64
CA ARG A 149 -22.93 20.25 -13.70
C ARG A 149 -24.24 20.91 -13.33
N ARG A 150 -25.12 20.22 -12.59
CA ARG A 150 -26.37 20.80 -12.10
C ARG A 150 -26.11 21.90 -11.07
N LEU A 151 -25.19 21.67 -10.13
CA LEU A 151 -24.82 22.65 -9.11
C LEU A 151 -24.05 23.85 -9.69
N GLY A 152 -23.24 23.65 -10.71
CA GLY A 152 -22.48 24.72 -11.37
C GLY A 152 -23.32 25.60 -12.33
N ARG A 153 -24.46 25.09 -12.86
CA ARG A 153 -25.30 25.82 -13.83
C ARG A 153 -25.74 27.21 -13.36
N PRO A 154 -26.29 27.40 -12.14
CA PRO A 154 -26.75 28.75 -11.71
C PRO A 154 -25.60 29.74 -11.59
N LEU A 155 -24.41 29.30 -11.23
CA LEU A 155 -23.22 30.16 -11.17
C LEU A 155 -22.78 30.64 -12.56
N ILE A 156 -22.88 29.78 -13.57
CA ILE A 156 -22.52 30.05 -14.95
C ILE A 156 -23.52 31.04 -15.58
N VAL A 157 -24.82 30.81 -15.38
CA VAL A 157 -25.88 31.63 -15.94
C VAL A 157 -25.87 33.05 -15.34
N ARG A 158 -25.65 33.20 -14.02
CA ARG A 158 -25.59 34.50 -13.35
C ARG A 158 -24.37 35.34 -13.73
N ARG A 159 -23.25 34.74 -14.17
CA ARG A 159 -21.99 35.44 -14.46
C ARG A 159 -21.72 35.64 -15.96
N GLN A 160 -22.61 35.28 -16.87
CA GLN A 160 -22.43 35.40 -18.33
C GLN A 160 -21.07 34.89 -18.86
N TRP A 161 -20.58 33.79 -18.30
CA TRP A 161 -19.27 33.23 -18.66
C TRP A 161 -19.26 32.67 -20.08
N SER A 162 -18.14 32.85 -20.78
CA SER A 162 -17.94 32.20 -22.07
C SER A 162 -18.00 30.66 -21.90
N PRO A 163 -18.43 29.89 -22.93
CA PRO A 163 -18.54 28.44 -22.87
C PRO A 163 -17.24 27.72 -22.44
N ARG A 164 -16.08 28.31 -22.78
CA ARG A 164 -14.76 27.79 -22.37
C ARG A 164 -14.53 27.98 -20.87
N ARG A 165 -14.78 29.17 -20.33
CA ARG A 165 -14.64 29.44 -18.88
C ARG A 165 -15.59 28.57 -18.06
N ALA A 166 -16.83 28.42 -18.56
CA ALA A 166 -17.83 27.55 -17.96
C ALA A 166 -17.38 26.07 -17.93
N ALA A 167 -16.77 25.57 -19.02
CA ALA A 167 -16.26 24.20 -19.09
C ALA A 167 -15.06 23.96 -18.14
N VAL A 168 -14.15 24.92 -18.06
CA VAL A 168 -13.00 24.84 -17.13
C VAL A 168 -13.47 24.88 -15.67
N ALA A 169 -14.34 25.80 -15.33
CA ALA A 169 -14.88 25.89 -13.96
C ALA A 169 -15.67 24.63 -13.56
N GLY A 170 -16.49 24.10 -14.48
CA GLY A 170 -17.19 22.83 -14.26
C GLY A 170 -16.24 21.65 -14.04
N GLY A 171 -15.13 21.59 -14.80
CA GLY A 171 -14.08 20.59 -14.61
C GLY A 171 -13.35 20.73 -13.28
N LEU A 172 -13.06 21.96 -12.86
CA LEU A 172 -12.43 22.22 -11.54
C LEU A 172 -13.37 21.81 -10.39
N VAL A 173 -14.64 22.17 -10.45
CA VAL A 173 -15.63 21.74 -9.44
C VAL A 173 -15.72 20.21 -9.40
N GLU A 174 -15.76 19.53 -10.55
CA GLU A 174 -15.77 18.07 -10.62
C GLU A 174 -14.51 17.48 -9.97
N ALA A 175 -13.34 18.04 -10.26
CA ALA A 175 -12.07 17.60 -9.66
C ALA A 175 -12.06 17.78 -8.13
N VAL A 176 -12.51 18.92 -7.63
CA VAL A 176 -12.61 19.20 -6.19
C VAL A 176 -13.57 18.24 -5.50
N ILE A 177 -14.73 17.95 -6.09
CA ILE A 177 -15.68 16.99 -5.52
C ILE A 177 -15.09 15.56 -5.52
N CYS A 178 -14.44 15.13 -6.61
CA CYS A 178 -13.76 13.84 -6.65
C CYS A 178 -12.68 13.74 -5.57
N LEU A 179 -11.87 14.79 -5.43
CA LEU A 179 -10.81 14.85 -4.41
C LEU A 179 -11.41 14.81 -2.99
N ALA A 180 -12.49 15.53 -2.73
CA ALA A 180 -13.18 15.51 -1.44
C ALA A 180 -13.77 14.13 -1.10
N ILE A 181 -14.34 13.44 -2.10
CA ILE A 181 -14.86 12.08 -1.91
C ILE A 181 -13.71 11.10 -1.62
N ILE A 182 -12.61 11.18 -2.37
CA ILE A 182 -11.43 10.35 -2.14
C ILE A 182 -10.87 10.61 -0.74
N ALA A 183 -10.67 11.87 -0.38
CA ALA A 183 -10.19 12.25 0.94
C ALA A 183 -11.13 11.78 2.07
N GLY A 184 -12.45 11.93 1.89
CA GLY A 184 -13.45 11.44 2.83
C GLY A 184 -13.43 9.91 2.95
N ALA A 185 -13.35 9.18 1.85
CA ALA A 185 -13.22 7.72 1.85
C ALA A 185 -11.94 7.26 2.57
N LEU A 186 -10.82 7.91 2.30
CA LEU A 186 -9.54 7.65 2.97
C LEU A 186 -9.59 7.97 4.46
N ALA A 187 -10.26 9.07 4.84
CA ALA A 187 -10.48 9.43 6.25
C ALA A 187 -11.34 8.39 6.99
N LEU A 188 -12.35 7.82 6.32
CA LEU A 188 -13.19 6.75 6.88
C LEU A 188 -12.46 5.40 6.99
N LEU A 189 -11.48 5.14 6.13
CA LEU A 189 -10.67 3.91 6.21
C LEU A 189 -9.71 3.89 7.40
N ARG A 190 -9.17 5.04 7.78
CA ARG A 190 -8.18 5.14 8.86
C ARG A 190 -8.66 4.54 10.20
N PRO A 191 -9.87 4.85 10.73
CA PRO A 191 -10.37 4.23 11.95
C PRO A 191 -10.63 2.73 11.81
N VAL A 192 -10.96 2.24 10.62
CA VAL A 192 -11.14 0.80 10.36
C VAL A 192 -9.80 0.07 10.50
N PHE A 193 -8.73 0.60 9.91
CA PHE A 193 -7.39 0.01 10.06
C PHE A 193 -6.87 0.14 11.50
N ALA A 194 -7.10 1.28 12.16
CA ALA A 194 -6.73 1.48 13.55
C ALA A 194 -7.48 0.52 14.49
N SER A 195 -8.76 0.25 14.25
CA SER A 195 -9.52 -0.73 15.03
C SER A 195 -9.01 -2.15 14.85
N ARG A 196 -8.58 -2.50 13.62
CA ARG A 196 -7.96 -3.81 13.32
C ARG A 196 -6.62 -3.96 14.02
N ASP A 197 -5.80 -2.91 14.01
CA ASP A 197 -4.48 -2.92 14.65
C ASP A 197 -4.59 -3.08 16.19
N ARG A 198 -5.65 -2.52 16.78
CA ARG A 198 -5.94 -2.66 18.22
C ARG A 198 -6.54 -4.01 18.62
N ARG A 199 -7.04 -4.81 17.67
CA ARG A 199 -7.64 -6.11 18.01
C ARG A 199 -6.60 -6.99 18.70
N ILE A 200 -6.92 -7.40 19.93
CA ILE A 200 -6.16 -8.42 20.64
C ILE A 200 -6.59 -9.73 20.02
N ALA A 201 -5.70 -10.34 19.24
CA ALA A 201 -5.86 -11.70 18.76
C ALA A 201 -5.53 -12.69 19.87
N ALA A 202 -5.51 -14.00 19.58
CA ALA A 202 -5.22 -15.04 20.57
C ALA A 202 -3.77 -14.99 21.12
N GLU A 203 -2.93 -14.07 20.64
CA GLU A 203 -1.54 -13.93 21.08
C GLU A 203 -1.50 -13.41 22.53
N ARG A 204 -0.75 -14.12 23.36
CA ARG A 204 -0.47 -13.74 24.75
C ARG A 204 0.83 -12.96 24.84
N PRO A 205 0.98 -12.06 25.84
CA PRO A 205 2.25 -11.40 26.09
C PRO A 205 3.39 -12.42 26.21
N PRO A 206 4.58 -12.14 25.67
CA PRO A 206 5.73 -13.03 25.83
C PRO A 206 6.15 -13.09 27.29
N MET A 207 6.53 -14.26 27.75
CA MET A 207 7.05 -14.45 29.11
C MET A 207 8.55 -14.11 29.21
N SER A 208 9.20 -13.83 28.11
CA SER A 208 10.63 -13.50 28.04
C SER A 208 10.87 -12.01 28.30
N VAL A 209 11.80 -11.70 29.18
CA VAL A 209 12.31 -10.34 29.43
C VAL A 209 13.05 -9.75 28.21
N LEU A 210 13.43 -10.59 27.25
CA LEU A 210 14.13 -10.18 26.02
C LEU A 210 13.21 -9.60 24.95
N ARG A 211 11.92 -9.46 25.24
CA ARG A 211 10.92 -9.03 24.26
C ARG A 211 10.07 -7.88 24.79
N SER A 212 9.77 -6.92 23.93
CA SER A 212 8.82 -5.84 24.27
C SER A 212 7.43 -6.39 24.55
N GLY A 213 6.72 -5.77 25.49
CA GLY A 213 5.40 -6.24 25.96
C GLY A 213 5.46 -7.46 26.87
N GLY A 214 6.66 -7.96 27.19
CA GLY A 214 6.92 -9.00 28.19
C GLY A 214 7.13 -8.41 29.60
N PRO A 215 7.59 -9.24 30.57
CA PRO A 215 7.91 -8.77 31.91
C PRO A 215 8.93 -7.63 31.88
N GLU A 216 8.72 -6.65 32.76
CA GLU A 216 9.58 -5.45 32.91
C GLU A 216 9.66 -4.54 31.68
N SER A 217 8.89 -4.81 30.61
CA SER A 217 8.86 -3.96 29.43
C SER A 217 8.22 -2.60 29.73
N GLY A 218 8.88 -1.53 29.31
CA GLY A 218 8.32 -0.17 29.31
C GLY A 218 7.29 0.06 28.20
N VAL A 219 7.09 -0.93 27.31
CA VAL A 219 6.09 -0.90 26.25
C VAL A 219 4.89 -1.76 26.66
N ASP A 220 3.72 -1.14 26.75
CA ASP A 220 2.48 -1.86 27.04
C ASP A 220 2.09 -2.78 25.87
N TRP A 221 1.67 -4.01 26.20
CA TRP A 221 1.28 -5.05 25.24
C TRP A 221 0.20 -4.58 24.27
N VAL A 222 -0.80 -3.83 24.76
CA VAL A 222 -1.91 -3.33 23.93
C VAL A 222 -1.42 -2.28 22.94
N SER A 223 -0.41 -1.49 23.32
CA SER A 223 0.14 -0.42 22.49
C SER A 223 0.99 -0.89 21.31
N LEU A 224 1.44 -2.16 21.33
CA LEU A 224 2.25 -2.75 20.25
C LEU A 224 1.53 -2.84 18.90
N GLY A 225 0.20 -2.87 18.89
CA GLY A 225 -0.57 -3.18 17.69
C GLY A 225 -0.43 -4.65 17.25
N VAL A 226 -1.24 -5.08 16.28
CA VAL A 226 -1.24 -6.49 15.80
C VAL A 226 0.13 -6.90 15.27
N GLN A 227 0.78 -6.04 14.50
CA GLN A 227 2.05 -6.41 13.86
C GLN A 227 3.21 -6.45 14.87
N GLY A 228 3.22 -5.52 15.82
CA GLY A 228 4.20 -5.54 16.90
C GLY A 228 4.06 -6.77 17.78
N ARG A 229 2.83 -7.14 18.16
CA ARG A 229 2.59 -8.37 18.93
C ARG A 229 3.09 -9.62 18.18
N ARG A 230 2.80 -9.75 16.88
CA ARG A 230 3.31 -10.85 16.05
C ARG A 230 4.84 -10.86 15.97
N PHE A 231 5.45 -9.70 15.85
CA PHE A 231 6.90 -9.60 15.79
C PHE A 231 7.55 -10.07 17.08
N VAL A 232 7.06 -9.62 18.24
CA VAL A 232 7.67 -9.97 19.53
C VAL A 232 7.33 -11.39 20.00
N THR A 233 6.22 -11.97 19.55
CA THR A 233 5.88 -13.38 19.88
C THR A 233 6.43 -14.39 18.87
N GLY A 234 6.82 -13.92 17.68
CA GLY A 234 7.42 -14.77 16.62
C GLY A 234 8.91 -14.98 16.80
N GLY A 235 9.50 -15.56 15.74
CA GLY A 235 10.93 -15.81 15.61
C GLY A 235 11.40 -17.11 16.24
N PRO A 236 12.63 -17.53 15.86
CA PRO A 236 13.19 -18.77 16.35
C PRO A 236 13.60 -18.66 17.81
N SER A 237 13.37 -19.73 18.57
CA SER A 237 13.95 -19.91 19.89
C SER A 237 15.43 -20.32 19.80
N ALA A 238 16.17 -20.24 20.91
CA ALA A 238 17.55 -20.77 20.98
C ALA A 238 17.61 -22.24 20.58
N ARG A 239 16.57 -23.03 20.88
CA ARG A 239 16.47 -24.44 20.49
C ARG A 239 16.31 -24.58 18.96
N ASP A 240 15.44 -23.79 18.33
CA ASP A 240 15.24 -23.83 16.89
C ASP A 240 16.51 -23.43 16.14
N ILE A 241 17.19 -22.39 16.62
CA ILE A 241 18.49 -21.95 16.09
C ILE A 241 19.52 -23.06 16.21
N GLY A 242 19.62 -23.70 17.38
CA GLY A 242 20.52 -24.80 17.63
C GLY A 242 20.26 -25.99 16.71
N HIS A 243 18.98 -26.30 16.46
CA HIS A 243 18.60 -27.35 15.51
C HIS A 243 19.06 -27.05 14.09
N VAL A 244 18.82 -25.82 13.60
CA VAL A 244 19.26 -25.42 12.26
C VAL A 244 20.76 -25.36 12.11
N ARG A 245 21.47 -24.92 13.14
CA ARG A 245 22.97 -24.82 13.13
C ARG A 245 23.68 -26.13 13.41
N GLY A 246 22.99 -27.18 13.84
CA GLY A 246 23.60 -28.45 14.26
C GLY A 246 24.46 -28.33 15.54
N SER A 247 24.28 -27.30 16.35
CA SER A 247 25.04 -27.03 17.57
C SER A 247 24.18 -26.37 18.64
N ALA A 248 24.47 -26.66 19.91
CA ALA A 248 23.73 -26.06 21.02
C ALA A 248 23.92 -24.54 21.05
N VAL A 249 22.81 -23.79 21.05
CA VAL A 249 22.76 -22.32 21.16
C VAL A 249 22.13 -21.97 22.51
N ARG A 250 22.77 -21.07 23.26
CA ARG A 250 22.31 -20.66 24.59
C ARG A 250 21.63 -19.28 24.59
N GLN A 251 21.78 -18.52 23.53
CA GLN A 251 21.26 -17.16 23.44
C GLN A 251 19.97 -17.13 22.63
N GLU A 252 18.93 -16.49 23.18
CA GLU A 252 17.73 -16.16 22.42
C GLU A 252 17.87 -14.79 21.79
N PRO A 253 17.37 -14.59 20.57
CA PRO A 253 17.31 -13.27 19.95
C PRO A 253 16.48 -12.30 20.76
N ILE A 254 16.90 -11.04 20.79
CA ILE A 254 16.16 -9.94 21.38
C ILE A 254 15.26 -9.34 20.32
N ARG A 255 13.97 -9.14 20.65
CA ARG A 255 13.00 -8.47 19.76
C ARG A 255 12.33 -7.28 20.46
N VAL A 256 12.70 -6.08 20.04
CA VAL A 256 12.14 -4.83 20.52
C VAL A 256 11.19 -4.25 19.47
N TYR A 257 9.99 -3.94 19.88
CA TYR A 257 9.02 -3.27 19.03
C TYR A 257 8.30 -2.17 19.81
N VAL A 258 8.20 -0.99 19.18
CA VAL A 258 7.44 0.14 19.74
C VAL A 258 6.27 0.45 18.82
N GLY A 259 5.07 0.25 19.32
CA GLY A 259 3.84 0.49 18.57
C GLY A 259 3.53 1.97 18.39
N LEU A 260 2.61 2.27 17.49
CA LEU A 260 2.19 3.64 17.20
C LEU A 260 1.61 4.37 18.43
N LEU A 261 0.98 3.62 19.32
CA LEU A 261 0.34 4.16 20.53
C LEU A 261 1.25 4.13 21.77
N SER A 262 2.47 3.60 21.67
CA SER A 262 3.39 3.49 22.80
C SER A 262 3.97 4.84 23.22
N ALA A 263 4.08 5.82 22.30
CA ALA A 263 4.45 7.20 22.62
C ALA A 263 3.94 8.17 21.54
N PRO A 264 3.73 9.46 21.85
CA PRO A 264 3.01 10.39 20.99
C PRO A 264 3.78 10.81 19.72
N THR A 265 5.10 10.91 19.78
CA THR A 265 5.92 11.40 18.67
C THR A 265 6.88 10.34 18.16
N PRO A 266 7.34 10.41 16.89
CA PRO A 266 8.37 9.51 16.37
C PRO A 266 9.66 9.54 17.22
N ALA A 267 10.09 10.72 17.67
CA ALA A 267 11.26 10.87 18.53
C ALA A 267 11.06 10.13 19.88
N ALA A 268 9.94 10.36 20.57
CA ALA A 268 9.64 9.72 21.85
C ALA A 268 9.53 8.17 21.71
N ARG A 269 9.00 7.68 20.58
CA ARG A 269 8.98 6.24 20.28
C ARG A 269 10.38 5.68 20.06
N ALA A 270 11.24 6.42 19.37
CA ALA A 270 12.63 6.01 19.15
C ALA A 270 13.43 5.96 20.45
N GLU A 271 13.25 6.95 21.33
CA GLU A 271 13.82 6.94 22.68
C GLU A 271 13.32 5.76 23.53
N LEU A 272 12.02 5.45 23.45
CA LEU A 272 11.45 4.28 24.12
C LEU A 272 12.05 2.98 23.58
N ALA A 273 12.28 2.89 22.25
CA ALA A 273 12.94 1.74 21.64
C ALA A 273 14.38 1.56 22.15
N VAL A 274 15.13 2.65 22.33
CA VAL A 274 16.49 2.60 22.88
C VAL A 274 16.46 2.14 24.33
N ARG A 275 15.53 2.65 25.17
CA ARG A 275 15.37 2.18 26.57
C ARG A 275 15.04 0.68 26.62
N GLU A 276 14.20 0.18 25.73
CA GLU A 276 13.91 -1.24 25.61
C GLU A 276 15.13 -2.07 25.18
N LEU A 277 15.93 -1.55 24.25
CA LEU A 277 17.21 -2.19 23.87
C LEU A 277 18.20 -2.22 25.05
N GLU A 278 18.26 -1.18 25.87
CA GLU A 278 19.08 -1.16 27.08
C GLU A 278 18.58 -2.16 28.11
N ARG A 279 17.29 -2.16 28.42
CA ARG A 279 16.66 -3.09 29.36
C ARG A 279 16.91 -4.54 29.00
N THR A 280 16.75 -4.88 27.73
CA THR A 280 16.96 -6.26 27.23
C THR A 280 18.44 -6.64 27.09
N GLY A 281 19.37 -5.71 27.27
CA GLY A 281 20.81 -5.93 27.10
C GLY A 281 21.22 -6.04 25.63
N ALA A 282 20.47 -5.47 24.72
CA ALA A 282 20.71 -5.53 23.27
C ALA A 282 22.07 -4.96 22.86
N PHE A 283 22.56 -3.92 23.55
CA PHE A 283 23.85 -3.30 23.27
C PHE A 283 25.06 -4.17 23.65
N ARG A 284 24.85 -5.32 24.30
CA ARG A 284 25.86 -6.33 24.57
C ARG A 284 25.83 -7.51 23.57
N ARG A 285 24.95 -7.45 22.58
CA ARG A 285 24.87 -8.42 21.49
C ARG A 285 25.88 -8.07 20.40
N SER A 286 26.29 -9.06 19.62
CA SER A 286 27.19 -8.85 18.48
C SER A 286 26.61 -7.93 17.43
N ALA A 287 25.27 -7.90 17.27
CA ALA A 287 24.62 -7.09 16.28
C ALA A 287 23.26 -6.54 16.74
N ILE A 288 22.89 -5.38 16.17
CA ILE A 288 21.55 -4.79 16.25
C ILE A 288 21.03 -4.57 14.83
N VAL A 289 19.85 -5.12 14.51
CA VAL A 289 19.12 -4.86 13.26
C VAL A 289 18.07 -3.79 13.50
N VAL A 290 18.23 -2.65 12.86
CA VAL A 290 17.24 -1.56 12.86
C VAL A 290 16.31 -1.75 11.68
N ALA A 291 15.10 -2.22 11.95
CA ALA A 291 14.12 -2.56 10.92
C ALA A 291 13.03 -1.48 10.82
N THR A 292 12.98 -0.76 9.70
CA THR A 292 11.84 0.13 9.39
C THR A 292 10.72 -0.73 8.78
N PRO A 293 9.55 -0.82 9.42
CA PRO A 293 8.49 -1.73 9.00
C PRO A 293 7.77 -1.24 7.75
N ALA A 294 6.97 -2.11 7.11
CA ALA A 294 5.99 -1.72 6.10
C ALA A 294 4.89 -0.81 6.70
N GLY A 295 4.04 -0.21 5.86
CA GLY A 295 3.04 0.78 6.28
C GLY A 295 2.16 0.36 7.44
N THR A 296 1.76 -0.91 7.52
CA THR A 296 0.95 -1.45 8.63
C THR A 296 1.75 -1.73 9.91
N GLY A 297 3.06 -1.50 9.91
CA GLY A 297 3.94 -1.93 11.01
C GLY A 297 4.50 -3.35 10.85
N PHE A 298 4.26 -4.00 9.71
CA PHE A 298 4.73 -5.35 9.44
C PHE A 298 6.24 -5.39 9.24
N VAL A 299 6.91 -6.28 9.98
CA VAL A 299 8.31 -6.66 9.80
C VAL A 299 8.33 -8.11 9.30
N ASN A 300 8.99 -8.34 8.17
CA ASN A 300 8.98 -9.64 7.50
C ASN A 300 9.82 -10.66 8.28
N PRO A 301 9.20 -11.74 8.82
CA PRO A 301 9.95 -12.78 9.51
C PRO A 301 10.92 -13.51 8.59
N LEU A 302 10.62 -13.64 7.28
CA LEU A 302 11.52 -14.26 6.32
C LEU A 302 12.84 -13.50 6.11
N ALA A 303 12.91 -12.24 6.55
CA ALA A 303 14.15 -11.47 6.55
C ALA A 303 14.84 -11.50 7.93
N ILE A 304 14.07 -11.37 9.01
CA ILE A 304 14.66 -11.25 10.36
C ILE A 304 15.04 -12.61 10.94
N ASP A 305 14.20 -13.64 10.80
CA ASP A 305 14.48 -14.96 11.39
C ASP A 305 15.79 -15.58 10.87
N PRO A 306 16.13 -15.54 9.57
CA PRO A 306 17.43 -15.99 9.08
C PRO A 306 18.62 -15.23 9.70
N VAL A 307 18.51 -13.91 9.89
CA VAL A 307 19.56 -13.12 10.53
C VAL A 307 19.78 -13.60 11.98
N GLU A 308 18.69 -13.84 12.71
CA GLU A 308 18.77 -14.37 14.08
C GLU A 308 19.45 -15.75 14.14
N VAL A 309 19.19 -16.61 13.13
CA VAL A 309 19.87 -17.91 12.99
C VAL A 309 21.35 -17.72 12.64
N MET A 310 21.69 -16.82 11.70
CA MET A 310 23.07 -16.55 11.29
C MET A 310 23.93 -16.08 12.45
N PHE A 311 23.39 -15.21 13.31
CA PHE A 311 24.08 -14.75 14.52
C PHE A 311 24.01 -15.73 15.70
N GLY A 312 23.37 -16.89 15.54
CA GLY A 312 23.23 -17.86 16.64
C GLY A 312 22.47 -17.31 17.84
N GLY A 313 21.50 -16.41 17.60
CA GLY A 313 20.74 -15.74 18.65
C GLY A 313 21.45 -14.53 19.29
N ASP A 314 22.74 -14.29 18.97
CA ASP A 314 23.48 -13.15 19.51
C ASP A 314 23.21 -11.85 18.74
N VAL A 315 21.95 -11.52 18.60
CA VAL A 315 21.46 -10.36 17.87
C VAL A 315 20.22 -9.78 18.52
N ALA A 316 20.03 -8.47 18.36
CA ALA A 316 18.80 -7.77 18.71
C ALA A 316 18.18 -7.17 17.44
N SER A 317 16.87 -7.34 17.28
CA SER A 317 16.11 -6.70 16.22
C SER A 317 15.17 -5.66 16.83
N VAL A 318 15.19 -4.43 16.30
CA VAL A 318 14.35 -3.33 16.77
C VAL A 318 13.53 -2.74 15.64
N SER A 319 12.24 -2.47 15.92
CA SER A 319 11.34 -1.82 14.97
C SER A 319 10.39 -0.85 15.66
N MET A 320 9.90 0.12 14.90
CA MET A 320 9.01 1.18 15.40
C MET A 320 7.89 1.43 14.38
N GLN A 321 6.63 1.28 14.82
CA GLN A 321 5.48 1.53 13.97
C GLN A 321 5.27 3.02 13.73
N TYR A 322 4.99 3.39 12.48
CA TYR A 322 4.70 4.77 12.09
C TYR A 322 3.28 4.96 11.50
N SER A 323 2.63 3.89 11.08
CA SER A 323 1.29 3.92 10.51
C SER A 323 0.55 2.60 10.79
N VAL A 324 -0.78 2.63 10.63
CA VAL A 324 -1.65 1.44 10.63
C VAL A 324 -2.16 1.11 9.23
N LEU A 325 -1.83 1.94 8.25
CA LEU A 325 -2.33 1.86 6.88
C LEU A 325 -1.43 0.98 6.00
N PRO A 326 -1.98 0.29 5.00
CA PRO A 326 -1.17 -0.32 3.94
C PRO A 326 -0.19 0.70 3.34
N SER A 327 0.97 0.23 2.90
CA SER A 327 2.09 1.09 2.45
C SER A 327 1.68 2.15 1.43
N PHE A 328 0.86 1.79 0.42
CA PHE A 328 0.43 2.74 -0.60
C PHE A 328 -0.50 3.85 -0.05
N LEU A 329 -1.38 3.53 0.92
CA LEU A 329 -2.23 4.52 1.58
C LEU A 329 -1.42 5.39 2.55
N SER A 330 -0.50 4.80 3.30
CA SER A 330 0.38 5.53 4.20
C SER A 330 1.24 6.53 3.43
N PHE A 331 1.82 6.11 2.29
CA PHE A 331 2.60 6.99 1.42
C PHE A 331 1.76 8.13 0.84
N ALA A 332 0.53 7.83 0.38
CA ALA A 332 -0.35 8.83 -0.23
C ALA A 332 -0.87 9.88 0.77
N LEU A 333 -1.07 9.50 2.04
CA LEU A 333 -1.65 10.36 3.07
C LEU A 333 -0.61 11.05 3.96
N ASP A 334 0.53 10.39 4.17
CA ASP A 334 1.62 10.87 5.01
C ASP A 334 2.94 10.25 4.52
N GLY A 335 3.43 10.75 3.38
CA GLY A 335 4.65 10.25 2.75
C GLY A 335 5.91 10.44 3.60
N SER A 336 5.90 11.34 4.59
CA SER A 336 7.05 11.60 5.46
C SER A 336 7.12 10.66 6.66
N ALA A 337 6.02 10.06 7.11
CA ALA A 337 5.97 9.29 8.35
C ALA A 337 6.98 8.14 8.40
N SER A 338 7.16 7.41 7.29
CA SER A 338 8.16 6.35 7.18
C SER A 338 9.58 6.88 7.26
N ALA A 339 9.86 7.99 6.55
CA ALA A 339 11.17 8.64 6.55
C ALA A 339 11.55 9.16 7.94
N ASP A 340 10.60 9.77 8.64
CA ASP A 340 10.80 10.29 9.99
C ASP A 340 11.04 9.14 10.98
N ALA A 341 10.26 8.06 10.88
CA ALA A 341 10.45 6.88 11.71
C ALA A 341 11.83 6.23 11.52
N GLY A 342 12.24 6.02 10.26
CA GLY A 342 13.54 5.45 9.94
C GLY A 342 14.69 6.32 10.47
N ARG A 343 14.63 7.64 10.28
CA ARG A 343 15.63 8.58 10.79
C ARG A 343 15.70 8.58 12.30
N HIS A 344 14.58 8.77 12.99
CA HIS A 344 14.58 8.86 14.46
C HIS A 344 15.07 7.57 15.11
N LEU A 345 14.62 6.42 14.61
CA LEU A 345 15.04 5.14 15.19
C LEU A 345 16.52 4.86 14.96
N LEU A 346 17.00 5.02 13.72
CA LEU A 346 18.42 4.79 13.42
C LEU A 346 19.32 5.78 14.16
N ASP A 347 18.98 7.07 14.16
CA ASP A 347 19.77 8.09 14.85
C ASP A 347 19.82 7.86 16.37
N ALA A 348 18.73 7.44 16.99
CA ALA A 348 18.69 7.11 18.41
C ALA A 348 19.60 5.92 18.74
N VAL A 349 19.54 4.85 17.94
CA VAL A 349 20.41 3.67 18.12
C VAL A 349 21.87 4.05 17.90
N LEU A 350 22.20 4.77 16.82
CA LEU A 350 23.56 5.18 16.51
C LEU A 350 24.13 6.18 17.56
N SER A 351 23.30 7.07 18.08
CA SER A 351 23.71 7.97 19.17
C SER A 351 24.13 7.18 20.40
N ARG A 352 23.34 6.15 20.75
CA ARG A 352 23.64 5.29 21.90
C ARG A 352 24.91 4.44 21.67
N THR A 353 25.04 3.83 20.49
CA THR A 353 26.25 3.03 20.19
C THR A 353 27.50 3.89 20.12
N SER A 354 27.42 5.14 19.62
CA SER A 354 28.58 6.04 19.54
C SER A 354 29.12 6.46 20.91
N SER A 355 28.29 6.43 21.96
CA SER A 355 28.73 6.71 23.34
C SER A 355 29.44 5.53 24.01
N MET A 356 29.51 4.36 23.37
CA MET A 356 30.19 3.17 23.87
C MET A 356 31.66 3.15 23.40
N ALA A 357 32.54 2.43 24.14
CA ALA A 357 33.88 2.14 23.67
C ALA A 357 33.83 1.36 22.34
N ALA A 358 34.73 1.63 21.43
CA ALA A 358 34.68 1.05 20.07
C ALA A 358 34.69 -0.48 20.07
N VAL A 359 35.39 -1.10 21.02
CA VAL A 359 35.51 -2.56 21.16
C VAL A 359 34.19 -3.22 21.61
N ASP A 360 33.33 -2.48 22.31
CA ASP A 360 32.07 -2.97 22.88
C ASP A 360 30.85 -2.65 21.98
N ARG A 361 31.06 -2.00 20.85
CA ARG A 361 29.96 -1.56 19.98
C ARG A 361 29.41 -2.73 19.19
N PRO A 362 28.08 -3.00 19.25
CA PRO A 362 27.48 -3.96 18.34
C PRO A 362 27.55 -3.46 16.89
N ALA A 363 27.66 -4.39 15.95
CA ALA A 363 27.45 -4.08 14.54
C ALA A 363 26.01 -3.63 14.31
N VAL A 364 25.79 -2.54 13.59
CA VAL A 364 24.44 -2.02 13.29
C VAL A 364 24.09 -2.30 11.84
N TYR A 365 23.01 -3.06 11.63
CA TYR A 365 22.45 -3.36 10.31
C TYR A 365 21.12 -2.66 10.14
N VAL A 366 20.82 -2.24 8.92
CA VAL A 366 19.57 -1.55 8.58
C VAL A 366 18.77 -2.37 7.61
N TYR A 367 17.50 -2.58 7.90
CA TYR A 367 16.57 -3.30 7.06
C TYR A 367 15.29 -2.49 6.81
N GLY A 368 14.74 -2.62 5.62
CA GLY A 368 13.42 -2.08 5.30
C GLY A 368 12.80 -2.77 4.11
N GLU A 369 11.50 -2.97 4.16
CA GLU A 369 10.72 -3.58 3.10
C GLU A 369 9.57 -2.66 2.68
N SER A 370 9.29 -2.59 1.37
CA SER A 370 8.23 -1.74 0.83
C SER A 370 8.42 -0.27 1.22
N LEU A 371 7.43 0.37 1.84
CA LEU A 371 7.56 1.74 2.36
C LEU A 371 8.62 1.85 3.47
N GLY A 372 8.91 0.76 4.17
CA GLY A 372 10.01 0.70 5.12
C GLY A 372 11.38 0.83 4.47
N ALA A 373 11.57 0.34 3.24
CA ALA A 373 12.82 0.55 2.49
C ALA A 373 13.04 2.05 2.21
N TYR A 374 12.00 2.77 1.83
CA TYR A 374 12.05 4.23 1.70
C TYR A 374 12.41 4.91 3.03
N GLY A 375 11.82 4.45 4.15
CA GLY A 375 12.12 4.96 5.47
C GLY A 375 13.57 4.73 5.89
N SER A 376 14.09 3.52 5.68
CA SER A 376 15.49 3.18 5.94
C SER A 376 16.47 4.01 5.08
N GLN A 377 16.17 4.16 3.78
CA GLN A 377 16.98 4.98 2.88
C GLN A 377 16.97 6.46 3.30
N ALA A 378 15.82 6.97 3.74
CA ALA A 378 15.68 8.36 4.16
C ALA A 378 16.57 8.71 5.38
N ALA A 379 16.93 7.72 6.21
CA ALA A 379 17.85 7.91 7.33
C ALA A 379 19.28 8.29 6.88
N PHE A 380 19.63 7.99 5.63
CA PHE A 380 20.94 8.36 5.04
C PHE A 380 20.84 9.58 4.11
N ALA A 381 19.65 10.11 3.85
CA ALA A 381 19.47 11.25 2.94
C ALA A 381 20.27 12.48 3.42
N GLY A 382 21.03 13.06 2.50
CA GLY A 382 21.89 14.22 2.78
C GLY A 382 23.19 13.91 3.53
N ARG A 383 23.45 12.64 3.89
CA ARG A 383 24.65 12.26 4.66
C ARG A 383 25.77 11.65 3.81
N GLY A 384 25.49 11.36 2.53
CA GLY A 384 26.45 10.79 1.60
C GLY A 384 27.06 9.46 2.08
N VAL A 385 28.28 9.16 1.61
CA VAL A 385 29.03 7.95 1.99
C VAL A 385 29.31 7.91 3.50
N ALA A 386 29.60 9.08 4.11
CA ALA A 386 29.85 9.15 5.55
C ALA A 386 28.66 8.68 6.40
N GLY A 387 27.44 8.84 5.90
CA GLY A 387 26.24 8.30 6.56
C GLY A 387 26.22 6.77 6.55
N LEU A 388 26.60 6.16 5.43
CA LEU A 388 26.64 4.70 5.28
C LEU A 388 27.76 4.05 6.12
N GLN A 389 28.88 4.75 6.31
CA GLN A 389 29.99 4.27 7.15
C GLN A 389 29.65 4.18 8.66
N ARG A 390 28.49 4.72 9.08
CA ARG A 390 28.02 4.62 10.47
C ARG A 390 27.33 3.29 10.79
N VAL A 391 27.05 2.48 9.79
CA VAL A 391 26.41 1.18 9.92
C VAL A 391 27.29 0.10 9.31
N SER A 392 27.02 -1.15 9.65
CA SER A 392 27.77 -2.31 9.18
C SER A 392 27.15 -2.97 7.93
N GLY A 393 25.91 -2.62 7.61
CA GLY A 393 25.19 -3.09 6.44
C GLY A 393 23.72 -2.68 6.44
#